data_07ba8f9df4a1d128bc4c150b2754784b
#
_entry.id   07ba8f9df4a1d128bc4c150b2754784b
#
_cell.length_a   1.000
_cell.length_b   1.000
_cell.length_c   1.000
_cell.angle_alpha   90.00
_cell.angle_beta   90.00
_cell.angle_gamma   90.00
#
_symmetry.space_group_name_H-M   'P 1'
#
loop_
_entity.id
_entity.type
_entity.pdbx_description
1 polymer ?
#
loop_
_entity_poly.entity_id
_entity_poly.type
_entity_poly.pdbx_seq_one_letter_code
_entity_poly.pdbx_strand_id
1 'polypeptide(L)'
;DVTFPSDYAERVYAGVLGKIIGVYLGRPFEGWTHEQILANLGEIKYYVNDRRDLLLRNHQLVVTDDDISGTFIFLRSLPDYNNSLYLTPAQIGQTWLNYIIENRTILWWGGLGNSTEHTAFLRLKEGIPAPRSGSIALNSKVVAEQIGAQIFIDGWGLIAPGDPVLAADLARRAASVSHDGEAIYG
;
A
#
# COMPACT_ATOMS: atom_id res chain seq x y z
N ASP A 1 -5.70 -16.57 21.86
CA ASP A 1 -4.23 -16.52 21.82
C ASP A 1 -3.78 -17.01 20.44
N VAL A 2 -3.17 -16.13 19.67
CA VAL A 2 -2.59 -16.51 18.37
C VAL A 2 -1.31 -17.29 18.64
N THR A 3 -1.25 -18.55 18.21
CA THR A 3 -0.04 -19.36 18.30
C THR A 3 0.78 -19.14 17.03
N PHE A 4 1.91 -18.48 17.16
CA PHE A 4 2.81 -18.27 16.04
C PHE A 4 3.55 -19.59 15.68
N PRO A 5 3.64 -19.96 14.39
CA PRO A 5 4.51 -21.04 13.94
C PRO A 5 5.96 -20.80 14.36
N SER A 6 6.71 -21.85 14.62
CA SER A 6 8.13 -21.75 15.01
C SER A 6 9.00 -21.04 13.95
N ASP A 7 8.61 -21.14 12.69
CA ASP A 7 9.26 -20.51 11.53
C ASP A 7 8.56 -19.22 11.06
N TYR A 8 7.77 -18.58 11.95
CA TYR A 8 7.00 -17.39 11.61
C TYR A 8 7.86 -16.24 11.08
N ALA A 9 8.99 -15.98 11.71
CA ALA A 9 9.89 -14.90 11.29
C ALA A 9 10.44 -15.12 9.88
N GLU A 10 10.81 -16.37 9.55
CA GLU A 10 11.28 -16.72 8.20
C GLU A 10 10.18 -16.60 7.16
N ARG A 11 8.94 -16.99 7.51
CA ARG A 11 7.78 -16.83 6.62
C ARG A 11 7.47 -15.37 6.34
N VAL A 12 7.48 -14.51 7.37
CA VAL A 12 7.28 -13.07 7.21
C VAL A 12 8.39 -12.47 6.36
N TYR A 13 9.65 -12.82 6.63
CA TYR A 13 10.79 -12.40 5.81
C TYR A 13 10.63 -12.80 4.34
N ALA A 14 10.27 -14.05 4.08
CA ALA A 14 10.04 -14.54 2.72
C ALA A 14 8.88 -13.82 2.03
N GLY A 15 7.79 -13.55 2.74
CA GLY A 15 6.64 -12.81 2.20
C GLY A 15 7.01 -11.37 1.83
N VAL A 16 7.70 -10.66 2.72
CA VAL A 16 8.18 -9.30 2.48
C VAL A 16 9.18 -9.26 1.32
N LEU A 17 10.13 -10.21 1.28
CA LEU A 17 11.08 -10.32 0.18
C LEU A 17 10.37 -10.60 -1.15
N GLY A 18 9.37 -11.48 -1.14
CA GLY A 18 8.54 -11.78 -2.32
C GLY A 18 7.82 -10.54 -2.84
N LYS A 19 7.25 -9.72 -1.94
CA LYS A 19 6.64 -8.44 -2.31
C LYS A 19 7.66 -7.50 -2.97
N ILE A 20 8.83 -7.31 -2.37
CA ILE A 20 9.88 -6.44 -2.92
C ILE A 20 10.31 -6.91 -4.31
N ILE A 21 10.54 -8.23 -4.48
CA ILE A 21 10.90 -8.82 -5.76
C ILE A 21 9.80 -8.56 -6.79
N GLY A 22 8.54 -8.81 -6.44
CA GLY A 22 7.40 -8.63 -7.33
C GLY A 22 7.24 -7.19 -7.79
N VAL A 23 7.34 -6.23 -6.87
CA VAL A 23 7.25 -4.80 -7.16
C VAL A 23 8.31 -4.38 -8.18
N TYR A 24 9.59 -4.68 -7.91
CA TYR A 24 10.65 -4.27 -8.83
C TYR A 24 10.69 -5.08 -10.14
N LEU A 25 10.15 -6.29 -10.16
CA LEU A 25 9.98 -7.04 -11.39
C LEU A 25 8.87 -6.43 -12.27
N GLY A 26 7.76 -6.03 -11.66
CA GLY A 26 6.59 -5.50 -12.37
C GLY A 26 6.70 -4.02 -12.75
N ARG A 27 7.40 -3.22 -11.95
CA ARG A 27 7.49 -1.77 -12.10
C ARG A 27 7.82 -1.26 -13.52
N PRO A 28 8.72 -1.87 -14.30
CA PRO A 28 9.02 -1.42 -15.66
C PRO A 28 7.84 -1.51 -16.62
N PHE A 29 6.81 -2.29 -16.26
CA PHE A 29 5.65 -2.62 -17.09
C PHE A 29 4.36 -2.01 -16.57
N GLU A 30 4.43 -1.15 -15.57
CA GLU A 30 3.25 -0.46 -15.03
C GLU A 30 2.49 0.24 -16.16
N GLY A 31 1.18 -0.03 -16.23
CA GLY A 31 0.32 0.47 -17.30
C GLY A 31 0.40 -0.28 -18.63
N TRP A 32 1.21 -1.33 -18.74
CA TRP A 32 1.27 -2.19 -19.92
C TRP A 32 0.26 -3.33 -19.84
N THR A 33 -0.34 -3.69 -20.98
CA THR A 33 -1.13 -4.92 -21.06
C THR A 33 -0.21 -6.14 -21.22
N HIS A 34 -0.73 -7.32 -20.87
CA HIS A 34 -0.02 -8.58 -21.07
C HIS A 34 0.42 -8.77 -22.53
N GLU A 35 -0.48 -8.43 -23.48
CA GLU A 35 -0.18 -8.50 -24.92
C GLU A 35 0.96 -7.58 -25.32
N GLN A 36 1.00 -6.38 -24.75
CA GLN A 36 2.11 -5.44 -25.00
C GLN A 36 3.43 -6.00 -24.48
N ILE A 37 3.44 -6.61 -23.30
CA ILE A 37 4.63 -7.24 -22.75
C ILE A 37 5.10 -8.38 -23.64
N LEU A 38 4.23 -9.30 -24.00
CA LEU A 38 4.57 -10.43 -24.86
C LEU A 38 5.06 -10.00 -26.24
N ALA A 39 4.41 -9.02 -26.87
CA ALA A 39 4.78 -8.56 -28.21
C ALA A 39 6.15 -7.86 -28.25
N ASN A 40 6.52 -7.15 -27.19
CA ASN A 40 7.75 -6.36 -27.15
C ASN A 40 8.93 -7.09 -26.50
N LEU A 41 8.68 -7.99 -25.56
CA LEU A 41 9.71 -8.58 -24.70
C LEU A 41 9.65 -10.11 -24.63
N GLY A 42 8.53 -10.72 -25.02
CA GLY A 42 8.29 -12.13 -24.79
C GLY A 42 8.06 -12.44 -23.29
N GLU A 43 8.39 -13.66 -22.87
CA GLU A 43 8.27 -14.08 -21.48
C GLU A 43 9.31 -13.39 -20.59
N ILE A 44 8.86 -12.74 -19.53
CA ILE A 44 9.74 -12.09 -18.54
C ILE A 44 10.20 -13.13 -17.52
N LYS A 45 11.51 -13.38 -17.47
CA LYS A 45 12.15 -14.35 -16.56
C LYS A 45 13.05 -13.71 -15.51
N TYR A 46 13.39 -12.42 -15.67
CA TYR A 46 14.27 -11.68 -14.78
C TYR A 46 14.00 -10.19 -14.86
N TYR A 47 14.65 -9.40 -14.03
CA TYR A 47 14.54 -7.93 -14.05
C TYR A 47 14.94 -7.35 -15.41
N VAL A 48 14.15 -6.41 -15.90
CA VAL A 48 14.43 -5.69 -17.16
C VAL A 48 14.98 -4.31 -16.80
N ASN A 49 16.30 -4.25 -16.63
CA ASN A 49 16.98 -3.09 -16.07
C ASN A 49 17.59 -2.16 -17.14
N ASP A 50 17.79 -2.68 -18.34
CA ASP A 50 18.57 -2.06 -19.42
C ASP A 50 17.70 -1.52 -20.56
N ARG A 51 16.40 -1.39 -20.34
CA ARG A 51 15.51 -0.86 -21.36
C ARG A 51 15.79 0.62 -21.63
N ARG A 52 15.93 0.96 -22.91
CA ARG A 52 16.15 2.34 -23.36
C ARG A 52 15.04 3.29 -22.97
N ASP A 53 13.79 2.84 -22.95
CA ASP A 53 12.63 3.64 -22.52
C ASP A 53 12.67 3.99 -21.04
N LEU A 54 13.18 3.12 -20.18
CA LEU A 54 13.42 3.41 -18.77
C LEU A 54 14.53 4.45 -18.61
N LEU A 55 15.60 4.32 -19.37
CA LEU A 55 16.69 5.31 -19.40
C LEU A 55 16.22 6.67 -19.93
N LEU A 56 15.37 6.67 -20.95
CA LEU A 56 14.81 7.89 -21.55
C LEU A 56 13.85 8.63 -20.61
N ARG A 57 13.16 7.90 -19.71
CA ARG A 57 12.27 8.50 -18.71
C ARG A 57 13.03 8.97 -17.47
N ASN A 58 14.35 8.82 -17.44
CA ASN A 58 15.21 9.16 -16.31
C ASN A 58 14.75 8.49 -14.98
N HIS A 59 14.12 7.32 -15.09
CA HIS A 59 13.74 6.53 -13.93
C HIS A 59 14.92 5.71 -13.45
N GLN A 60 15.32 5.96 -12.21
CA GLN A 60 16.27 5.09 -11.55
C GLN A 60 15.62 3.73 -11.28
N LEU A 61 16.39 2.65 -11.40
CA LEU A 61 15.93 1.30 -11.13
C LEU A 61 15.50 1.12 -9.68
N VAL A 62 16.27 1.72 -8.77
CA VAL A 62 15.97 1.70 -7.33
C VAL A 62 15.45 3.08 -6.93
N VAL A 63 14.15 3.23 -6.92
CA VAL A 63 13.45 4.39 -6.38
C VAL A 63 12.53 3.92 -5.28
N THR A 64 12.17 4.83 -4.39
CA THR A 64 11.11 4.56 -3.40
C THR A 64 9.82 4.23 -4.13
N ASP A 65 9.27 3.07 -3.82
CA ASP A 65 8.02 2.59 -4.37
C ASP A 65 6.96 2.61 -3.28
N ASP A 66 5.78 3.12 -3.58
CA ASP A 66 4.71 3.28 -2.61
C ASP A 66 4.10 1.94 -2.16
N ASP A 67 4.10 0.93 -3.02
CA ASP A 67 3.71 -0.44 -2.65
C ASP A 67 4.56 -0.98 -1.49
N ILE A 68 5.79 -0.55 -1.38
CA ILE A 68 6.72 -0.95 -0.31
C ILE A 68 6.68 0.06 0.83
N SER A 69 6.93 1.33 0.54
CA SER A 69 7.05 2.36 1.58
C SER A 69 5.73 2.61 2.30
N GLY A 70 4.60 2.60 1.58
CA GLY A 70 3.28 2.73 2.18
C GLY A 70 2.96 1.60 3.16
N THR A 71 3.20 0.36 2.76
CA THR A 71 3.00 -0.81 3.63
C THR A 71 3.75 -0.67 4.96
N PHE A 72 5.03 -0.35 4.91
CA PHE A 72 5.85 -0.26 6.13
C PHE A 72 5.60 1.01 6.95
N ILE A 73 5.32 2.14 6.31
CA ILE A 73 4.99 3.38 7.02
C ILE A 73 3.69 3.22 7.81
N PHE A 74 2.67 2.60 7.21
CA PHE A 74 1.38 2.44 7.88
C PHE A 74 1.44 1.46 9.04
N LEU A 75 2.26 0.42 8.95
CA LEU A 75 2.53 -0.51 10.04
C LEU A 75 3.25 0.14 11.25
N ARG A 76 3.84 1.33 11.09
CA ARG A 76 4.41 2.08 12.21
C ARG A 76 3.39 2.39 13.29
N SER A 77 2.11 2.39 12.98
CA SER A 77 1.05 2.52 13.97
C SER A 77 1.10 1.42 15.05
N LEU A 78 1.59 0.24 14.76
CA LEU A 78 1.73 -0.83 15.75
C LEU A 78 2.69 -0.42 16.89
N PRO A 79 3.98 -0.16 16.66
CA PRO A 79 4.88 0.25 17.73
C PRO A 79 4.48 1.59 18.37
N ASP A 80 3.92 2.53 17.62
CA ASP A 80 3.51 3.84 18.15
C ASP A 80 2.34 3.72 19.14
N TYR A 81 1.51 2.68 19.01
CA TYR A 81 0.38 2.40 19.89
C TYR A 81 0.54 1.07 20.65
N ASN A 82 1.78 0.78 21.12
CA ASN A 82 2.10 -0.39 21.97
C ASN A 82 1.73 -1.75 21.36
N ASN A 83 1.84 -1.89 20.05
CA ASN A 83 1.48 -3.09 19.29
C ASN A 83 0.03 -3.54 19.50
N SER A 84 -0.88 -2.59 19.68
CA SER A 84 -2.29 -2.87 19.88
C SER A 84 -2.91 -3.42 18.58
N LEU A 85 -3.62 -4.53 18.70
CA LEU A 85 -4.47 -5.07 17.62
C LEU A 85 -5.84 -4.36 17.54
N TYR A 86 -6.11 -3.39 18.42
CA TYR A 86 -7.36 -2.62 18.47
C TYR A 86 -7.19 -1.19 17.93
N LEU A 87 -6.19 -0.97 17.05
CA LEU A 87 -5.98 0.31 16.40
C LEU A 87 -7.24 0.79 15.69
N THR A 88 -7.56 2.06 15.91
CA THR A 88 -8.66 2.72 15.17
C THR A 88 -8.15 3.29 13.84
N PRO A 89 -9.01 3.48 12.85
CA PRO A 89 -8.65 4.19 11.62
C PRO A 89 -8.02 5.57 11.89
N ALA A 90 -8.52 6.29 12.89
CA ALA A 90 -7.98 7.60 13.27
C ALA A 90 -6.52 7.53 13.76
N GLN A 91 -6.16 6.51 14.54
CA GLN A 91 -4.78 6.29 14.98
C GLN A 91 -3.87 5.94 13.81
N ILE A 92 -4.32 5.08 12.89
CA ILE A 92 -3.57 4.74 11.67
C ILE A 92 -3.41 5.98 10.78
N GLY A 93 -4.46 6.78 10.60
CA GLY A 93 -4.41 8.05 9.88
C GLY A 93 -3.45 9.07 10.51
N GLN A 94 -3.35 9.11 11.83
CA GLN A 94 -2.36 9.93 12.53
C GLN A 94 -0.93 9.46 12.22
N THR A 95 -0.71 8.16 12.10
CA THR A 95 0.59 7.60 11.68
C THR A 95 0.98 8.08 10.27
N TRP A 96 0.03 8.17 9.35
CA TRP A 96 0.28 8.77 8.04
C TRP A 96 0.83 10.20 8.16
N LEU A 97 0.20 11.03 8.99
CA LEU A 97 0.65 12.41 9.22
C LEU A 97 2.03 12.47 9.87
N ASN A 98 2.36 11.51 10.72
CA ASN A 98 3.64 11.51 11.46
C ASN A 98 4.83 11.09 10.58
N TYR A 99 4.62 10.20 9.59
CA TYR A 99 5.72 9.54 8.88
C TYR A 99 5.77 9.79 7.38
N ILE A 100 4.70 10.24 6.76
CA ILE A 100 4.74 10.58 5.33
C ILE A 100 5.50 11.89 5.14
N ILE A 101 6.56 11.82 4.36
CA ILE A 101 7.29 12.98 3.85
C ILE A 101 7.01 13.05 2.36
N GLU A 102 6.23 14.04 1.95
CA GLU A 102 5.81 14.22 0.56
C GLU A 102 7.03 14.25 -0.37
N ASN A 103 6.93 13.55 -1.50
CA ASN A 103 7.99 13.41 -2.50
C ASN A 103 9.27 12.72 -2.01
N ARG A 104 9.26 12.09 -0.85
CA ARG A 104 10.39 11.31 -0.32
C ARG A 104 10.02 9.89 0.07
N THR A 105 9.06 9.73 0.96
CA THR A 105 8.67 8.41 1.49
C THR A 105 7.57 7.77 0.67
N ILE A 106 6.67 8.58 0.13
CA ILE A 106 5.59 8.15 -0.75
C ILE A 106 5.47 9.13 -1.90
N LEU A 107 5.37 8.62 -3.11
CA LEU A 107 5.29 9.38 -4.35
C LEU A 107 3.91 9.20 -4.97
N TRP A 108 2.86 9.59 -4.24
CA TRP A 108 1.52 9.58 -4.81
C TRP A 108 1.32 10.71 -5.80
N TRP A 109 0.66 10.37 -6.87
CA TRP A 109 0.37 11.28 -7.96
C TRP A 109 -1.11 11.64 -8.01
N GLY A 110 -1.41 12.74 -8.62
CA GLY A 110 -2.77 13.15 -8.99
C GLY A 110 -3.39 14.21 -8.11
N GLY A 111 -3.09 14.28 -6.84
CA GLY A 111 -3.63 15.29 -5.92
C GLY A 111 -5.08 15.07 -5.52
N LEU A 112 -5.66 16.09 -4.91
CA LEU A 112 -7.03 16.06 -4.39
C LEU A 112 -8.05 15.73 -5.48
N GLY A 113 -8.85 14.70 -5.24
CA GLY A 113 -9.91 14.28 -6.15
C GLY A 113 -9.46 13.39 -7.31
N ASN A 114 -8.17 13.04 -7.40
CA ASN A 114 -7.64 12.14 -8.44
C ASN A 114 -7.11 10.84 -7.87
N SER A 115 -6.08 10.90 -7.03
CA SER A 115 -5.56 9.75 -6.33
C SER A 115 -6.27 9.56 -4.99
N THR A 116 -6.67 8.36 -4.67
CA THR A 116 -7.36 8.00 -3.42
C THR A 116 -6.51 8.33 -2.21
N GLU A 117 -5.26 7.84 -2.19
CA GLU A 117 -4.34 7.99 -1.07
C GLU A 117 -3.92 9.44 -0.87
N HIS A 118 -3.59 10.14 -1.96
CA HIS A 118 -3.21 11.54 -1.88
C HIS A 118 -4.38 12.40 -1.43
N THR A 119 -5.59 12.14 -1.93
CA THR A 119 -6.81 12.81 -1.47
C THR A 119 -7.01 12.62 0.03
N ALA A 120 -6.95 11.38 0.52
CA ALA A 120 -7.10 11.10 1.94
C ALA A 120 -6.01 11.78 2.79
N PHE A 121 -4.77 11.75 2.34
CA PHE A 121 -3.66 12.41 3.05
C PHE A 121 -3.87 13.94 3.14
N LEU A 122 -4.32 14.58 2.06
CA LEU A 122 -4.66 16.00 2.10
C LEU A 122 -5.82 16.29 3.06
N ARG A 123 -6.84 15.41 3.11
CA ARG A 123 -7.94 15.51 4.08
C ARG A 123 -7.45 15.38 5.53
N LEU A 124 -6.54 14.44 5.78
CA LEU A 124 -5.90 14.31 7.10
C LEU A 124 -5.15 15.58 7.48
N LYS A 125 -4.41 16.20 6.55
CA LYS A 125 -3.71 17.49 6.76
C LYS A 125 -4.69 18.64 7.03
N GLU A 126 -5.89 18.60 6.49
CA GLU A 126 -6.98 19.53 6.78
C GLU A 126 -7.63 19.29 8.15
N GLY A 127 -7.18 18.29 8.91
CA GLY A 127 -7.73 17.94 10.21
C GLY A 127 -8.98 17.05 10.15
N ILE A 128 -9.27 16.43 9.02
CA ILE A 128 -10.38 15.49 8.85
C ILE A 128 -9.86 14.08 9.17
N PRO A 129 -10.23 13.48 10.30
CA PRO A 129 -9.69 12.19 10.71
C PRO A 129 -10.28 11.03 9.90
N ALA A 130 -9.53 9.90 9.84
CA ALA A 130 -10.07 8.65 9.34
C ALA A 130 -11.17 8.10 10.28
N PRO A 131 -12.19 7.41 9.76
CA PRO A 131 -12.34 6.98 8.35
C PRO A 131 -12.93 8.05 7.41
N ARG A 132 -13.30 9.23 7.95
CA ARG A 132 -13.92 10.28 7.12
C ARG A 132 -12.98 10.79 6.01
N SER A 133 -11.68 10.80 6.26
CA SER A 133 -10.66 11.20 5.27
C SER A 133 -10.74 10.41 3.96
N GLY A 134 -11.11 9.14 4.01
CA GLY A 134 -11.23 8.24 2.85
C GLY A 134 -12.66 8.06 2.34
N SER A 135 -13.68 8.68 2.98
CA SER A 135 -15.08 8.34 2.73
C SER A 135 -15.59 8.75 1.35
N ILE A 136 -16.49 7.92 0.80
CA ILE A 136 -17.24 8.21 -0.44
C ILE A 136 -18.00 9.53 -0.30
N ALA A 137 -18.59 9.76 0.88
CA ALA A 137 -19.36 10.98 1.15
C ALA A 137 -18.53 12.26 0.99
N LEU A 138 -17.23 12.20 1.25
CA LEU A 138 -16.33 13.36 1.15
C LEU A 138 -15.61 13.43 -0.21
N ASN A 139 -15.20 12.29 -0.73
CA ASN A 139 -14.23 12.22 -1.83
C ASN A 139 -14.84 11.70 -3.15
N SER A 140 -16.10 11.30 -3.18
CA SER A 140 -16.79 10.58 -4.24
C SER A 140 -16.42 9.09 -4.36
N LYS A 141 -17.31 8.30 -4.97
CA LYS A 141 -17.12 6.86 -5.17
C LYS A 141 -15.92 6.56 -6.07
N VAL A 142 -15.75 7.32 -7.15
CA VAL A 142 -14.66 7.11 -8.12
C VAL A 142 -13.28 7.27 -7.46
N VAL A 143 -13.15 8.18 -6.51
CA VAL A 143 -11.89 8.38 -5.79
C VAL A 143 -11.72 7.37 -4.66
N ALA A 144 -12.77 7.11 -3.88
CA ALA A 144 -12.68 6.26 -2.69
C ALA A 144 -12.59 4.76 -2.99
N GLU A 145 -12.94 4.31 -4.19
CA GLU A 145 -12.95 2.89 -4.58
C GLU A 145 -11.87 2.52 -5.60
N GLN A 146 -10.71 3.15 -5.54
CA GLN A 146 -9.54 2.74 -6.34
C GLN A 146 -8.80 1.58 -5.67
N ILE A 147 -7.84 0.99 -6.37
CA ILE A 147 -7.15 -0.25 -5.95
C ILE A 147 -6.17 -0.07 -4.78
N GLY A 148 -5.77 1.14 -4.44
CA GLY A 148 -4.61 1.41 -3.57
C GLY A 148 -4.62 0.70 -2.22
N ALA A 149 -5.79 0.48 -1.59
CA ALA A 149 -5.84 -0.26 -0.32
C ALA A 149 -5.23 -1.66 -0.45
N GLN A 150 -5.47 -2.35 -1.55
CA GLN A 150 -5.00 -3.71 -1.79
C GLN A 150 -3.46 -3.81 -1.77
N ILE A 151 -2.75 -2.77 -2.18
CA ILE A 151 -1.28 -2.77 -2.23
C ILE A 151 -0.63 -2.44 -0.89
N PHE A 152 -1.36 -1.92 0.10
CA PHE A 152 -0.81 -1.48 1.39
C PHE A 152 -1.14 -2.39 2.57
N ILE A 153 -2.05 -3.37 2.42
CA ILE A 153 -2.58 -4.14 3.55
C ILE A 153 -1.86 -5.46 3.82
N ASP A 154 -0.92 -5.89 3.01
CA ASP A 154 -0.19 -7.16 3.17
C ASP A 154 0.39 -7.34 4.57
N GLY A 155 0.99 -6.28 5.10
CA GLY A 155 1.57 -6.30 6.43
C GLY A 155 0.56 -6.56 7.53
N TRP A 156 -0.67 -6.07 7.37
CA TRP A 156 -1.77 -6.31 8.33
C TRP A 156 -2.22 -7.77 8.31
N GLY A 157 -2.19 -8.43 7.15
CA GLY A 157 -2.41 -9.87 7.05
C GLY A 157 -1.28 -10.68 7.71
N LEU A 158 -0.04 -10.28 7.53
CA LEU A 158 1.13 -10.96 8.07
C LEU A 158 1.16 -10.99 9.61
N ILE A 159 0.58 -10.02 10.29
CA ILE A 159 0.55 -9.98 11.77
C ILE A 159 -0.57 -10.83 12.39
N ALA A 160 -1.43 -11.44 11.58
CA ALA A 160 -2.55 -12.25 12.01
C ALA A 160 -2.50 -13.69 11.42
N PRO A 161 -1.40 -14.43 11.58
CA PRO A 161 -1.23 -15.75 10.98
C PRO A 161 -2.25 -16.74 11.53
N GLY A 162 -2.98 -17.41 10.62
CA GLY A 162 -4.00 -18.39 10.99
C GLY A 162 -5.32 -17.83 11.51
N ASP A 163 -5.45 -16.49 11.59
CA ASP A 163 -6.68 -15.82 11.98
C ASP A 163 -7.19 -14.89 10.86
N PRO A 164 -7.92 -15.41 9.87
CA PRO A 164 -8.40 -14.61 8.75
C PRO A 164 -9.44 -13.55 9.17
N VAL A 165 -10.15 -13.75 10.27
CA VAL A 165 -11.13 -12.78 10.77
C VAL A 165 -10.40 -11.54 11.32
N LEU A 166 -9.38 -11.76 12.12
CA LEU A 166 -8.52 -10.68 12.63
C LEU A 166 -7.78 -9.97 11.48
N ALA A 167 -7.22 -10.74 10.54
CA ALA A 167 -6.55 -10.18 9.37
C ALA A 167 -7.48 -9.24 8.57
N ALA A 168 -8.69 -9.69 8.27
CA ALA A 168 -9.69 -8.89 7.56
C ALA A 168 -10.11 -7.64 8.35
N ASP A 169 -10.29 -7.74 9.66
CA ASP A 169 -10.66 -6.58 10.48
C ASP A 169 -9.53 -5.54 10.55
N LEU A 170 -8.28 -5.98 10.70
CA LEU A 170 -7.13 -5.10 10.67
C LEU A 170 -6.97 -4.42 9.30
N ALA A 171 -7.05 -5.19 8.23
CA ALA A 171 -7.00 -4.68 6.86
C ALA A 171 -8.10 -3.65 6.59
N ARG A 172 -9.35 -3.95 6.97
CA ARG A 172 -10.49 -3.02 6.84
C ARG A 172 -10.25 -1.70 7.58
N ARG A 173 -9.75 -1.76 8.81
CA ARG A 173 -9.45 -0.53 9.59
C ARG A 173 -8.32 0.28 8.96
N ALA A 174 -7.29 -0.38 8.45
CA ALA A 174 -6.18 0.29 7.77
C ALA A 174 -6.63 0.88 6.42
N ALA A 175 -7.37 0.12 5.62
CA ALA A 175 -7.90 0.57 4.33
C ALA A 175 -8.83 1.78 4.47
N SER A 176 -9.64 1.83 5.53
CA SER A 176 -10.60 2.93 5.74
C SER A 176 -9.97 4.28 6.06
N VAL A 177 -8.65 4.37 6.18
CA VAL A 177 -7.95 5.67 6.23
C VAL A 177 -8.11 6.42 4.90
N SER A 178 -8.06 5.71 3.79
CA SER A 178 -8.06 6.28 2.44
C SER A 178 -9.20 5.82 1.55
N HIS A 179 -9.77 4.65 1.80
CA HIS A 179 -10.77 3.99 0.97
C HIS A 179 -12.10 3.81 1.69
N ASP A 180 -13.16 3.55 0.91
CA ASP A 180 -14.51 3.27 1.39
C ASP A 180 -15.22 2.31 0.41
N GLY A 181 -16.43 1.90 0.74
CA GLY A 181 -17.27 1.07 -0.10
C GLY A 181 -16.67 -0.31 -0.41
N GLU A 182 -16.77 -0.75 -1.65
CA GLU A 182 -16.31 -2.07 -2.07
C GLU A 182 -14.79 -2.25 -1.95
N ALA A 183 -14.02 -1.17 -2.08
CA ALA A 183 -12.57 -1.21 -2.04
C ALA A 183 -11.97 -1.64 -0.69
N ILE A 184 -12.74 -1.56 0.40
CA ILE A 184 -12.28 -2.01 1.72
C ILE A 184 -12.65 -3.47 2.03
N TYR A 185 -13.44 -4.12 1.18
CA TYR A 185 -13.85 -5.52 1.34
C TYR A 185 -13.13 -6.47 0.37
N GLY A 186 -12.64 -5.96 -0.76
CA GLY A 186 -11.87 -6.71 -1.76
C GLY A 186 -10.43 -6.89 -1.39
#